data_e8c701780f27eba2b2f36e257b537ea8
#
_entry.id   e8c701780f27eba2b2f36e257b537ea8
#
_cell.length_a   1.000
_cell.length_b   1.000
_cell.length_c   1.000
_cell.angle_alpha   90.00
_cell.angle_beta   90.00
_cell.angle_gamma   90.00
#
_symmetry.space_group_name_H-M   'P 1'
#
loop_
_entity.id
_entity.type
_entity.pdbx_description
1 polymer ?
#
loop_
_entity_poly.entity_id
_entity_poly.type
_entity_poly.pdbx_seq_one_letter_code
_entity_poly.pdbx_strand_id
1 'polypeptide(L)' 'MDPDLENVIRQALTDAKAAGKDYLSQTKEAVRTVRQVRPDMTASAALTAVNLVRRR' A
#
# COMPACT_ATOMS: atom_id res chain seq x y z
N MET A 1 2.29 -0.74 13.64
CA MET A 1 1.58 -1.35 12.48
C MET A 1 1.86 -2.85 12.45
N ASP A 2 0.87 -3.61 12.05
CA ASP A 2 1.00 -5.06 11.87
C ASP A 2 2.11 -5.38 10.86
N PRO A 3 3.13 -6.19 11.22
CA PRO A 3 4.22 -6.54 10.29
C PRO A 3 3.73 -7.19 9.01
N ASP A 4 2.68 -7.98 9.07
CA ASP A 4 2.12 -8.62 7.86
C ASP A 4 1.54 -7.58 6.92
N LEU A 5 0.83 -6.59 7.46
CA LEU A 5 0.29 -5.50 6.64
C LEU A 5 1.40 -4.66 6.04
N GLU A 6 2.45 -4.39 6.81
CA GLU A 6 3.62 -3.66 6.31
C GLU A 6 4.24 -4.39 5.12
N ASN A 7 4.42 -5.71 5.23
CA ASN A 7 4.97 -6.52 4.14
C ASN A 7 4.09 -6.50 2.90
N VAL A 8 2.77 -6.56 3.08
CA VAL A 8 1.80 -6.46 1.98
C VAL A 8 1.98 -5.12 1.24
N ILE A 9 2.09 -4.02 2.00
CA ILE A 9 2.27 -2.69 1.42
C ILE A 9 3.59 -2.60 0.66
N ARG A 10 4.68 -3.06 1.26
CA ARG A 10 6.00 -3.03 0.63
C ARG A 10 5.99 -3.82 -0.68
N GLN A 11 5.40 -4.99 -0.67
CA GLN A 11 5.32 -5.83 -1.86
C GLN A 11 4.49 -5.16 -2.95
N ALA A 12 3.36 -4.57 -2.58
CA ALA A 12 2.50 -3.89 -3.54
C ALA A 12 3.22 -2.70 -4.19
N LEU A 13 3.95 -1.91 -3.40
CA LEU A 13 4.73 -0.78 -3.92
C LEU A 13 5.86 -1.27 -4.83
N THR A 14 6.56 -2.32 -4.44
CA THR A 14 7.64 -2.91 -5.24
C THR A 14 7.12 -3.41 -6.57
N ASP A 15 6.02 -4.14 -6.55
CA ASP A 15 5.42 -4.70 -7.78
C ASP A 15 4.95 -3.59 -8.72
N ALA A 16 4.32 -2.56 -8.19
CA ALA A 16 3.86 -1.44 -9.00
C ALA A 16 5.02 -0.67 -9.62
N LYS A 17 6.10 -0.48 -8.85
CA LYS A 17 7.31 0.17 -9.35
C LYS A 17 7.95 -0.67 -10.45
N ALA A 18 8.05 -1.97 -10.27
CA ALA A 18 8.61 -2.88 -11.27
C ALA A 18 7.78 -2.89 -12.56
N ALA A 19 6.48 -2.65 -12.45
CA ALA A 19 5.58 -2.54 -13.61
C ALA A 19 5.67 -1.17 -14.31
N GLY A 20 6.56 -0.28 -13.86
CA GLY A 20 6.76 1.04 -14.46
C GLY A 20 5.72 2.08 -14.08
N LYS A 21 4.96 1.85 -13.03
CA LYS A 21 3.92 2.79 -12.59
C LYS A 21 4.56 3.99 -11.90
N ASP A 22 3.93 5.17 -12.07
CA ASP A 22 4.38 6.39 -11.41
C ASP A 22 4.02 6.38 -9.92
N TYR A 23 4.47 7.39 -9.20
CA TYR A 23 4.27 7.50 -7.75
C TYR A 23 2.79 7.39 -7.36
N LEU A 24 1.94 8.13 -8.06
CA LEU A 24 0.51 8.16 -7.75
C LEU A 24 -0.15 6.82 -8.01
N SER A 25 0.18 6.18 -9.13
CA SER A 25 -0.35 4.86 -9.46
C SER A 25 0.13 3.80 -8.49
N GLN A 26 1.39 3.86 -8.07
CA GLN A 26 1.93 2.98 -7.02
C GLN A 26 1.11 3.12 -5.73
N THR A 27 0.81 4.34 -5.33
CA THR A 27 0.01 4.61 -4.12
C THR A 27 -1.38 4.00 -4.24
N LYS A 28 -2.05 4.20 -5.38
CA LYS A 28 -3.39 3.64 -5.62
C LYS A 28 -3.39 2.11 -5.56
N GLU A 29 -2.40 1.48 -6.18
CA GLU A 29 -2.28 0.02 -6.17
C GLU A 29 -2.07 -0.51 -4.74
N ALA A 30 -1.22 0.15 -3.97
CA ALA A 30 -0.96 -0.25 -2.60
C ALA A 30 -2.22 -0.09 -1.72
N VAL A 31 -2.94 1.02 -1.86
CA VAL A 31 -4.21 1.24 -1.14
C VAL A 31 -5.21 0.14 -1.49
N ARG A 32 -5.35 -0.17 -2.77
CA ARG A 32 -6.25 -1.22 -3.23
C ARG A 32 -5.89 -2.57 -2.61
N THR A 33 -4.61 -2.91 -2.62
CA THR A 33 -4.12 -4.18 -2.06
C THR A 33 -4.40 -4.25 -0.56
N VAL A 34 -4.16 -3.17 0.18
CA VAL A 34 -4.46 -3.11 1.61
C VAL A 34 -5.94 -3.37 1.86
N ARG A 35 -6.82 -2.77 1.07
CA ARG A 35 -8.26 -2.95 1.24
C ARG A 35 -8.75 -4.34 0.86
N GLN A 36 -8.02 -5.05 0.02
CA GLN A 36 -8.31 -6.46 -0.28
C GLN A 36 -8.00 -7.35 0.93
N VAL A 37 -6.91 -7.05 1.63
CA VAL A 37 -6.48 -7.80 2.81
C VAL A 37 -7.29 -7.39 4.04
N ARG A 38 -7.64 -6.11 4.14
CA ARG A 38 -8.38 -5.52 5.26
C ARG A 38 -9.61 -4.79 4.73
N PRO A 39 -10.70 -5.52 4.39
CA PRO A 39 -11.87 -4.87 3.78
C PRO A 39 -12.58 -3.88 4.72
N ASP A 40 -12.32 -3.96 6.02
CA ASP A 40 -12.85 -3.04 7.03
C ASP A 40 -12.14 -1.69 7.05
N MET A 41 -10.97 -1.57 6.41
CA MET A 41 -10.23 -0.30 6.38
C MET A 41 -10.83 0.64 5.34
N THR A 42 -10.94 1.93 5.71
CA THR A 42 -11.32 2.96 4.76
C THR A 42 -10.15 3.26 3.82
N ALA A 43 -10.45 3.87 2.68
CA ALA A 43 -9.41 4.31 1.74
C ALA A 43 -8.44 5.30 2.42
N SER A 44 -8.96 6.18 3.28
CA SER A 44 -8.15 7.14 4.02
C SER A 44 -7.18 6.45 4.98
N ALA A 45 -7.66 5.46 5.73
CA ALA A 45 -6.81 4.69 6.65
C ALA A 45 -5.75 3.89 5.88
N ALA A 46 -6.12 3.29 4.77
CA ALA A 46 -5.18 2.55 3.92
C ALA A 46 -4.10 3.47 3.35
N LEU A 47 -4.49 4.67 2.91
CA LEU A 47 -3.53 5.65 2.41
C LEU A 47 -2.55 6.08 3.49
N THR A 48 -3.03 6.31 4.71
CA THR A 48 -2.17 6.64 5.85
C THR A 48 -1.16 5.53 6.10
N ALA A 49 -1.60 4.28 6.07
CA ALA A 49 -0.72 3.13 6.28
C ALA A 49 0.36 3.04 5.19
N VAL A 50 -0.01 3.25 3.92
CA VAL A 50 0.95 3.26 2.81
C VAL A 50 2.00 4.35 3.01
N ASN A 51 1.58 5.55 3.39
CA ASN A 51 2.51 6.66 3.61
C ASN A 51 3.45 6.40 4.78
N LEU A 52 2.97 5.76 5.84
CA LEU A 52 3.82 5.38 6.98
C LEU A 52 4.92 4.41 6.55
N VAL A 53 4.58 3.41 5.74
CA VAL A 53 5.56 2.44 5.24
C VAL A 53 6.61 3.14 4.37
N ARG A 54 6.20 4.07 3.53
CA ARG A 54 7.14 4.81 2.67
C ARG A 54 8.14 5.67 3.44
N ARG A 55 7.76 6.13 4.63
CA ARG A 55 8.63 6.98 5.47
C ARG A 55 9.68 6.20 6.23
N ARG A 56 9.56 4.91 6.31
CA ARG A 56 10.48 4.05 7.07
C ARG A 56 11.69 3.63 6.27
#